data_ad90030d8864f899d0d16120a37cbb79
#
_entry.id   ad90030d8864f899d0d16120a37cbb79
#
_cell.length_a   1.000
_cell.length_b   1.000
_cell.length_c   1.000
_cell.angle_alpha   90.00
_cell.angle_beta   90.00
_cell.angle_gamma   90.00
#
_symmetry.space_group_name_H-M   'P 1'
#
loop_
_entity.id
_entity.type
_entity.pdbx_description
1 polymer ?
#
loop_
_entity_poly.entity_id
_entity_poly.type
_entity_poly.pdbx_seq_one_letter_code
_entity_poly.pdbx_strand_id
1 'polypeptide(L)'
;MSPSPLSIGTLSERTVAKTIDHSLLRPELDDRFVEDGCRLAAAYDVASVCVRPVDVRRAAALLAGTDVAVGTTVGFPHGNHLTDAKVAEARTALDQGASELDMVLQIGALKSGRDLDVQADIEAVVEVAHSAGAIVKVIFENAYLTDDEKVRACHLSEAAGADFVKTSTGFAASGATHDDLRLMRANVSPRVQVKAAGGVRTLDDLLAVMALGVTRIGATQTKAIIDEFRVRKAGVGRVAAAVSDVETL
;
A
#
# COMPACT_ATOMS: atom_id res chain seq x y z
N MET A 1 5.44 -7.31 -23.79
CA MET A 1 4.68 -6.15 -24.31
C MET A 1 4.63 -5.11 -23.21
N SER A 2 5.02 -3.87 -23.47
CA SER A 2 4.82 -2.79 -22.48
C SER A 2 3.32 -2.57 -22.30
N PRO A 3 2.82 -2.44 -21.06
CA PRO A 3 1.40 -2.16 -20.84
C PRO A 3 1.04 -0.82 -21.48
N SER A 4 -0.14 -0.75 -22.09
CA SER A 4 -0.64 0.51 -22.62
C SER A 4 -0.78 1.53 -21.48
N PRO A 5 -0.40 2.80 -21.68
CA PRO A 5 -0.53 3.80 -20.65
C PRO A 5 -2.02 3.97 -20.27
N LEU A 6 -2.27 4.03 -18.96
CA LEU A 6 -3.61 4.29 -18.45
C LEU A 6 -4.05 5.70 -18.88
N SER A 7 -5.20 5.78 -19.53
CA SER A 7 -5.74 7.08 -19.94
C SER A 7 -6.47 7.76 -18.79
N ILE A 8 -6.10 8.99 -18.46
CA ILE A 8 -6.81 9.83 -17.49
C ILE A 8 -8.29 9.97 -17.87
N GLY A 9 -8.59 9.98 -19.18
CA GLY A 9 -9.95 10.05 -19.70
C GLY A 9 -10.87 8.92 -19.23
N THR A 10 -10.35 7.72 -19.00
CA THR A 10 -11.12 6.54 -18.58
C THR A 10 -11.16 6.32 -17.08
N LEU A 11 -10.24 6.94 -16.32
CA LEU A 11 -10.18 6.80 -14.85
C LEU A 11 -11.17 7.75 -14.17
N SER A 12 -11.78 7.30 -13.07
CA SER A 12 -12.50 8.17 -12.14
C SER A 12 -11.55 8.66 -11.04
N GLU A 13 -11.89 9.79 -10.41
CA GLU A 13 -11.16 10.28 -9.24
C GLU A 13 -11.15 9.23 -8.12
N ARG A 14 -12.31 8.60 -7.86
CA ARG A 14 -12.42 7.53 -6.87
C ARG A 14 -11.49 6.35 -7.18
N THR A 15 -11.33 5.97 -8.44
CA THR A 15 -10.39 4.91 -8.83
C THR A 15 -8.96 5.27 -8.43
N VAL A 16 -8.55 6.52 -8.67
CA VAL A 16 -7.21 7.02 -8.29
C VAL A 16 -7.08 7.12 -6.77
N ALA A 17 -8.06 7.70 -6.09
CA ALA A 17 -8.05 7.85 -4.63
C ALA A 17 -7.96 6.49 -3.91
N LYS A 18 -8.74 5.49 -4.36
CA LYS A 18 -8.76 4.15 -3.77
C LYS A 18 -7.52 3.29 -4.09
N THR A 19 -6.53 3.84 -4.78
CA THR A 19 -5.19 3.24 -4.84
C THR A 19 -4.23 3.79 -3.78
N ILE A 20 -4.60 4.84 -3.05
CA ILE A 20 -3.71 5.55 -2.12
C ILE A 20 -3.92 5.06 -0.69
N ASP A 21 -2.84 4.55 -0.06
CA ASP A 21 -2.71 4.43 1.38
C ASP A 21 -1.94 5.68 1.87
N HIS A 22 -2.64 6.62 2.51
CA HIS A 22 -2.03 7.84 3.03
C HIS A 22 -1.14 7.51 4.23
N SER A 23 0.16 7.79 4.12
CA SER A 23 1.17 7.30 5.07
C SER A 23 1.53 8.35 6.12
N LEU A 24 1.37 7.99 7.40
CA LEU A 24 1.66 8.79 8.59
C LEU A 24 2.59 8.02 9.55
N LEU A 25 3.72 7.51 9.03
CA LEU A 25 4.59 6.55 9.73
C LEU A 25 5.86 7.17 10.32
N ARG A 26 6.18 8.42 10.01
CA ARG A 26 7.38 9.06 10.52
C ARG A 26 7.34 9.19 12.04
N PRO A 27 8.41 8.84 12.77
CA PRO A 27 8.38 8.81 14.23
C PRO A 27 8.25 10.21 14.88
N GLU A 28 8.67 11.26 14.18
CA GLU A 28 8.62 12.63 14.65
C GLU A 28 7.25 13.33 14.49
N LEU A 29 6.26 12.66 13.87
CA LEU A 29 4.93 13.24 13.69
C LEU A 29 4.22 13.41 15.05
N ASP A 30 3.72 14.61 15.32
CA ASP A 30 2.89 14.88 16.48
C ASP A 30 1.42 14.50 16.25
N ASP A 31 0.64 14.56 17.30
CA ASP A 31 -0.78 14.21 17.29
C ASP A 31 -1.58 15.03 16.28
N ARG A 32 -1.29 16.33 16.19
CA ARG A 32 -1.97 17.25 15.28
C ARG A 32 -1.72 16.87 13.81
N PHE A 33 -0.48 16.52 13.48
CA PHE A 33 -0.14 16.09 12.12
C PHE A 33 -0.89 14.80 11.73
N VAL A 34 -0.98 13.84 12.66
CA VAL A 34 -1.72 12.60 12.43
C VAL A 34 -3.22 12.87 12.23
N GLU A 35 -3.81 13.76 13.06
CA GLU A 35 -5.20 14.14 12.94
C GLU A 35 -5.50 14.85 11.62
N ASP A 36 -4.67 15.81 11.23
CA ASP A 36 -4.84 16.53 9.96
C ASP A 36 -4.66 15.60 8.76
N GLY A 37 -3.74 14.62 8.85
CA GLY A 37 -3.57 13.57 7.85
C GLY A 37 -4.81 12.65 7.72
N CYS A 38 -5.43 12.27 8.83
CA CYS A 38 -6.68 11.49 8.81
C CYS A 38 -7.83 12.31 8.18
N ARG A 39 -7.97 13.58 8.54
CA ARG A 39 -8.99 14.47 7.94
C ARG A 39 -8.78 14.66 6.45
N LEU A 40 -7.52 14.84 6.03
CA LEU A 40 -7.16 14.93 4.61
C LEU A 40 -7.52 13.63 3.88
N ALA A 41 -7.17 12.49 4.42
CA ALA A 41 -7.46 11.19 3.83
C ALA A 41 -8.98 10.97 3.66
N ALA A 42 -9.78 11.34 4.66
CA ALA A 42 -11.23 11.31 4.59
C ALA A 42 -11.78 12.25 3.51
N ALA A 43 -11.26 13.49 3.43
CA ALA A 43 -11.70 14.48 2.45
C ALA A 43 -11.41 14.07 0.99
N TYR A 44 -10.37 13.28 0.77
CA TYR A 44 -9.98 12.76 -0.55
C TYR A 44 -10.47 11.33 -0.82
N ASP A 45 -11.21 10.73 0.11
CA ASP A 45 -11.78 9.38 0.02
C ASP A 45 -10.75 8.32 -0.43
N VAL A 46 -9.54 8.35 0.16
CA VAL A 46 -8.47 7.42 -0.18
C VAL A 46 -8.78 5.98 0.27
N ALA A 47 -7.97 5.00 -0.10
CA ALA A 47 -8.19 3.61 0.28
C ALA A 47 -8.01 3.41 1.79
N SER A 48 -6.89 3.88 2.34
CA SER A 48 -6.60 3.76 3.77
C SER A 48 -5.70 4.89 4.27
N VAL A 49 -5.66 5.05 5.60
CA VAL A 49 -4.59 5.75 6.29
C VAL A 49 -3.70 4.71 6.94
N CYS A 50 -2.40 4.74 6.68
CA CYS A 50 -1.44 3.86 7.35
C CYS A 50 -0.73 4.65 8.45
N VAL A 51 -1.08 4.36 9.71
CA VAL A 51 -0.56 5.04 10.90
C VAL A 51 0.40 4.15 11.70
N ARG A 52 1.16 4.76 12.62
CA ARG A 52 1.95 4.01 13.61
C ARG A 52 1.00 3.22 14.53
N PRO A 53 1.40 2.08 15.09
CA PRO A 53 0.55 1.27 15.98
C PRO A 53 -0.06 2.08 17.14
N VAL A 54 0.69 3.02 17.71
CA VAL A 54 0.22 3.89 18.81
C VAL A 54 -0.92 4.83 18.43
N ASP A 55 -1.11 5.12 17.15
CA ASP A 55 -2.10 6.06 16.63
C ASP A 55 -3.37 5.38 16.10
N VAL A 56 -3.46 4.03 16.08
CA VAL A 56 -4.57 3.28 15.50
C VAL A 56 -5.91 3.69 16.11
N ARG A 57 -6.02 3.69 17.43
CA ARG A 57 -7.27 4.06 18.12
C ARG A 57 -7.74 5.47 17.77
N ARG A 58 -6.80 6.42 17.64
CA ARG A 58 -7.09 7.81 17.24
C ARG A 58 -7.57 7.87 15.79
N ALA A 59 -6.87 7.20 14.88
CA ALA A 59 -7.25 7.15 13.47
C ALA A 59 -8.64 6.50 13.29
N ALA A 60 -8.91 5.41 13.99
CA ALA A 60 -10.21 4.73 13.96
C ALA A 60 -11.35 5.66 14.41
N ALA A 61 -11.14 6.44 15.48
CA ALA A 61 -12.14 7.41 15.95
C ALA A 61 -12.38 8.54 14.93
N LEU A 62 -11.31 9.05 14.29
CA LEU A 62 -11.38 10.15 13.31
C LEU A 62 -11.99 9.73 11.97
N LEU A 63 -11.83 8.47 11.59
CA LEU A 63 -12.31 7.93 10.32
C LEU A 63 -13.65 7.21 10.44
N ALA A 64 -14.23 7.18 11.64
CA ALA A 64 -15.54 6.55 11.87
C ALA A 64 -16.62 7.14 10.95
N GLY A 65 -17.37 6.27 10.26
CA GLY A 65 -18.40 6.67 9.31
C GLY A 65 -17.90 7.10 7.93
N THR A 66 -16.60 6.99 7.65
CA THR A 66 -16.02 7.17 6.31
C THR A 66 -15.75 5.82 5.64
N ASP A 67 -15.45 5.83 4.34
CA ASP A 67 -15.03 4.65 3.55
C ASP A 67 -13.49 4.54 3.45
N VAL A 68 -12.78 5.09 4.44
CA VAL A 68 -11.31 5.05 4.52
C VAL A 68 -10.89 4.05 5.58
N ALA A 69 -10.18 3.01 5.18
CA ALA A 69 -9.70 1.98 6.08
C ALA A 69 -8.59 2.49 7.03
N VAL A 70 -8.51 1.94 8.23
CA VAL A 70 -7.40 2.17 9.14
C VAL A 70 -6.37 1.07 8.97
N GLY A 71 -5.22 1.43 8.43
CA GLY A 71 -4.06 0.56 8.30
C GLY A 71 -3.00 0.89 9.34
N THR A 72 -2.22 -0.11 9.72
CA THR A 72 -1.03 0.07 10.56
C THR A 72 0.05 -0.93 10.21
N THR A 73 1.17 -0.87 10.90
CA THR A 73 2.34 -1.71 10.65
C THR A 73 2.52 -2.76 11.74
N VAL A 74 3.17 -3.89 11.37
CA VAL A 74 3.51 -4.99 12.29
C VAL A 74 4.98 -5.37 12.09
N GLY A 75 5.74 -5.45 13.17
CA GLY A 75 7.17 -5.78 13.14
C GLY A 75 8.02 -4.72 12.41
N PHE A 76 7.59 -3.49 12.41
CA PHE A 76 8.12 -2.42 11.56
C PHE A 76 9.23 -1.60 12.26
N PRO A 77 10.26 -1.09 11.50
CA PRO A 77 10.44 -1.26 10.06
C PRO A 77 11.33 -2.45 9.66
N HIS A 78 11.87 -3.21 10.60
CA HIS A 78 12.96 -4.16 10.35
C HIS A 78 12.55 -5.63 10.21
N GLY A 79 11.34 -6.02 10.60
CA GLY A 79 10.83 -7.39 10.51
C GLY A 79 11.50 -8.41 11.44
N ASN A 80 12.40 -7.99 12.33
CA ASN A 80 13.25 -8.85 13.16
C ASN A 80 12.68 -9.13 14.57
N HIS A 81 11.38 -8.91 14.75
CA HIS A 81 10.66 -9.27 15.96
C HIS A 81 10.35 -10.78 15.98
N LEU A 82 10.19 -11.33 17.18
CA LEU A 82 9.65 -12.68 17.33
C LEU A 82 8.22 -12.74 16.77
N THR A 83 7.84 -13.87 16.20
CA THR A 83 6.50 -14.09 15.65
C THR A 83 5.39 -13.80 16.69
N ASP A 84 5.55 -14.28 17.93
CA ASP A 84 4.59 -14.01 19.01
C ASP A 84 4.44 -12.51 19.30
N ALA A 85 5.52 -11.73 19.19
CA ALA A 85 5.46 -10.28 19.36
C ALA A 85 4.69 -9.61 18.20
N LYS A 86 4.90 -10.05 16.95
CA LYS A 86 4.13 -9.57 15.79
C LYS A 86 2.64 -9.94 15.92
N VAL A 87 2.34 -11.15 16.34
CA VAL A 87 0.95 -11.60 16.59
C VAL A 87 0.28 -10.76 17.69
N ALA A 88 0.98 -10.47 18.79
CA ALA A 88 0.45 -9.63 19.86
C ALA A 88 0.23 -8.19 19.39
N GLU A 89 1.16 -7.62 18.60
CA GLU A 89 1.02 -6.30 18.00
C GLU A 89 -0.18 -6.24 17.03
N ALA A 90 -0.32 -7.25 16.17
CA ALA A 90 -1.44 -7.39 15.24
C ALA A 90 -2.79 -7.43 15.98
N ARG A 91 -2.94 -8.31 16.99
CA ARG A 91 -4.16 -8.41 17.82
C ARG A 91 -4.52 -7.08 18.45
N THR A 92 -3.53 -6.41 19.08
CA THR A 92 -3.75 -5.12 19.71
C THR A 92 -4.20 -4.06 18.73
N ALA A 93 -3.61 -4.02 17.54
CA ALA A 93 -3.99 -3.09 16.49
C ALA A 93 -5.42 -3.32 15.98
N LEU A 94 -5.79 -4.59 15.76
CA LEU A 94 -7.15 -4.98 15.35
C LEU A 94 -8.19 -4.60 16.41
N ASP A 95 -7.92 -4.89 17.69
CA ASP A 95 -8.78 -4.51 18.81
C ASP A 95 -8.96 -2.98 18.94
N GLN A 96 -8.01 -2.21 18.44
CA GLN A 96 -8.07 -0.74 18.41
C GLN A 96 -8.75 -0.18 17.14
N GLY A 97 -9.15 -1.03 16.20
CA GLY A 97 -9.90 -0.66 15.01
C GLY A 97 -9.09 -0.63 13.70
N ALA A 98 -7.89 -1.22 13.66
CA ALA A 98 -7.21 -1.46 12.39
C ALA A 98 -7.96 -2.52 11.57
N SER A 99 -8.03 -2.32 10.26
CA SER A 99 -8.60 -3.26 9.30
C SER A 99 -7.59 -3.67 8.20
N GLU A 100 -6.41 -3.10 8.20
CA GLU A 100 -5.31 -3.44 7.30
C GLU A 100 -3.99 -3.48 8.07
N LEU A 101 -3.21 -4.55 7.90
CA LEU A 101 -1.92 -4.73 8.56
C LEU A 101 -0.80 -4.85 7.53
N ASP A 102 0.16 -3.93 7.59
CA ASP A 102 1.37 -3.93 6.76
C ASP A 102 2.53 -4.54 7.58
N MET A 103 2.72 -5.87 7.52
CA MET A 103 3.78 -6.56 8.27
C MET A 103 5.09 -6.61 7.51
N VAL A 104 6.21 -6.48 8.20
CA VAL A 104 7.54 -6.73 7.60
C VAL A 104 7.92 -8.19 7.81
N LEU A 105 8.30 -8.89 6.72
CA LEU A 105 8.78 -10.26 6.80
C LEU A 105 10.13 -10.36 7.56
N GLN A 106 10.50 -11.56 7.99
CA GLN A 106 11.80 -11.81 8.62
C GLN A 106 12.92 -11.82 7.58
N ILE A 107 13.43 -10.63 7.22
CA ILE A 107 14.43 -10.42 6.15
C ILE A 107 15.66 -11.33 6.34
N GLY A 108 16.20 -11.37 7.56
CA GLY A 108 17.38 -12.20 7.88
C GLY A 108 17.11 -13.69 7.75
N ALA A 109 15.92 -14.17 8.06
CA ALA A 109 15.51 -15.56 7.88
C ALA A 109 15.42 -15.92 6.38
N LEU A 110 14.79 -15.06 5.58
CA LEU A 110 14.70 -15.23 4.13
C LEU A 110 16.09 -15.31 3.49
N LYS A 111 16.99 -14.38 3.83
CA LYS A 111 18.39 -14.39 3.35
C LYS A 111 19.18 -15.62 3.76
N SER A 112 18.82 -16.23 4.88
CA SER A 112 19.44 -17.46 5.39
C SER A 112 18.83 -18.74 4.81
N GLY A 113 17.85 -18.65 3.91
CA GLY A 113 17.15 -19.80 3.34
C GLY A 113 16.18 -20.49 4.31
N ARG A 114 15.80 -19.83 5.42
CA ARG A 114 14.85 -20.36 6.41
C ARG A 114 13.40 -20.07 5.97
N ASP A 115 13.03 -20.60 4.82
CA ASP A 115 11.77 -20.30 4.15
C ASP A 115 10.53 -20.70 4.98
N LEU A 116 10.60 -21.85 5.64
CA LEU A 116 9.50 -22.31 6.51
C LEU A 116 9.29 -21.38 7.71
N ASP A 117 10.36 -20.80 8.27
CA ASP A 117 10.23 -19.84 9.38
C ASP A 117 9.56 -18.55 8.89
N VAL A 118 9.95 -18.07 7.68
CA VAL A 118 9.36 -16.88 7.07
C VAL A 118 7.88 -17.10 6.77
N GLN A 119 7.53 -18.25 6.18
CA GLN A 119 6.14 -18.58 5.87
C GLN A 119 5.30 -18.67 7.15
N ALA A 120 5.77 -19.36 8.18
CA ALA A 120 5.07 -19.50 9.45
C ALA A 120 4.88 -18.16 10.18
N ASP A 121 5.87 -17.25 10.10
CA ASP A 121 5.78 -15.89 10.65
C ASP A 121 4.66 -15.07 9.98
N ILE A 122 4.57 -15.15 8.65
CA ILE A 122 3.52 -14.47 7.87
C ILE A 122 2.15 -15.11 8.17
N GLU A 123 2.05 -16.44 8.12
CA GLU A 123 0.83 -17.20 8.34
C GLU A 123 0.20 -16.90 9.70
N ALA A 124 1.02 -16.83 10.76
CA ALA A 124 0.55 -16.51 12.11
C ALA A 124 -0.11 -15.12 12.21
N VAL A 125 0.40 -14.12 11.48
CA VAL A 125 -0.22 -12.78 11.44
C VAL A 125 -1.45 -12.76 10.53
N VAL A 126 -1.41 -13.46 9.39
CA VAL A 126 -2.55 -13.60 8.46
C VAL A 126 -3.74 -14.25 9.16
N GLU A 127 -3.53 -15.34 9.90
CA GLU A 127 -4.59 -16.03 10.64
C GLU A 127 -5.32 -15.10 11.59
N VAL A 128 -4.58 -14.32 12.36
CA VAL A 128 -5.16 -13.35 13.31
C VAL A 128 -5.92 -12.24 12.58
N ALA A 129 -5.34 -11.70 11.50
CA ALA A 129 -5.97 -10.63 10.72
C ALA A 129 -7.26 -11.11 10.06
N HIS A 130 -7.23 -12.26 9.38
CA HIS A 130 -8.38 -12.81 8.67
C HIS A 130 -9.51 -13.22 9.63
N SER A 131 -9.17 -13.70 10.85
CA SER A 131 -10.20 -13.98 11.89
C SER A 131 -10.96 -12.73 12.30
N ALA A 132 -10.36 -11.54 12.17
CA ALA A 132 -10.97 -10.25 12.44
C ALA A 132 -11.55 -9.56 11.18
N GLY A 133 -11.51 -10.21 10.02
CA GLY A 133 -11.95 -9.64 8.74
C GLY A 133 -11.02 -8.56 8.17
N ALA A 134 -9.77 -8.50 8.64
CA ALA A 134 -8.74 -7.56 8.18
C ALA A 134 -7.83 -8.20 7.12
N ILE A 135 -7.14 -7.37 6.34
CA ILE A 135 -6.20 -7.81 5.30
C ILE A 135 -4.74 -7.62 5.75
N VAL A 136 -3.85 -8.44 5.17
CA VAL A 136 -2.40 -8.38 5.43
C VAL A 136 -1.62 -8.06 4.17
N LYS A 137 -0.70 -7.10 4.27
CA LYS A 137 0.26 -6.75 3.24
C LYS A 137 1.68 -7.05 3.75
N VAL A 138 2.40 -7.93 3.06
CA VAL A 138 3.74 -8.35 3.46
C VAL A 138 4.79 -7.44 2.82
N ILE A 139 5.52 -6.70 3.65
CA ILE A 139 6.61 -5.81 3.23
C ILE A 139 7.89 -6.62 3.11
N PHE A 140 8.49 -6.63 1.93
CA PHE A 140 9.73 -7.35 1.65
C PHE A 140 10.98 -6.55 2.04
N GLU A 141 10.93 -5.24 1.94
CA GLU A 141 12.06 -4.31 1.95
C GLU A 141 13.08 -4.67 0.85
N ASN A 142 12.63 -4.51 -0.38
CA ASN A 142 13.35 -4.92 -1.59
C ASN A 142 14.78 -4.41 -1.67
N ALA A 143 15.09 -3.29 -1.00
CA ALA A 143 16.43 -2.71 -0.93
C ALA A 143 17.51 -3.68 -0.38
N TYR A 144 17.09 -4.69 0.39
CA TYR A 144 17.99 -5.69 0.99
C TYR A 144 18.01 -7.03 0.26
N LEU A 145 17.15 -7.23 -0.75
CA LEU A 145 16.89 -8.51 -1.38
C LEU A 145 17.42 -8.59 -2.81
N THR A 146 17.95 -9.76 -3.17
CA THR A 146 18.18 -10.13 -4.57
C THR A 146 16.85 -10.46 -5.25
N ASP A 147 16.83 -10.55 -6.59
CA ASP A 147 15.63 -10.89 -7.34
C ASP A 147 15.11 -12.30 -6.99
N ASP A 148 15.99 -13.27 -6.81
CA ASP A 148 15.62 -14.62 -6.36
C ASP A 148 14.99 -14.62 -4.97
N GLU A 149 15.50 -13.78 -4.04
CA GLU A 149 14.91 -13.62 -2.70
C GLU A 149 13.52 -12.95 -2.77
N LYS A 150 13.33 -11.97 -3.66
CA LYS A 150 12.02 -11.34 -3.90
C LYS A 150 11.00 -12.35 -4.47
N VAL A 151 11.42 -13.19 -5.41
CA VAL A 151 10.57 -14.26 -5.97
C VAL A 151 10.17 -15.25 -4.88
N ARG A 152 11.12 -15.70 -4.06
CA ARG A 152 10.80 -16.58 -2.92
C ARG A 152 9.84 -15.92 -1.95
N ALA A 153 10.06 -14.64 -1.59
CA ALA A 153 9.16 -13.89 -0.73
C ALA A 153 7.75 -13.78 -1.29
N CYS A 154 7.58 -13.63 -2.61
CA CYS A 154 6.28 -13.66 -3.28
C CYS A 154 5.57 -15.00 -3.03
N HIS A 155 6.25 -16.11 -3.31
CA HIS A 155 5.67 -17.46 -3.16
C HIS A 155 5.33 -17.79 -1.70
N LEU A 156 6.21 -17.43 -0.74
CA LEU A 156 5.98 -17.67 0.68
C LEU A 156 4.81 -16.82 1.21
N SER A 157 4.71 -15.56 0.78
CA SER A 157 3.60 -14.68 1.17
C SER A 157 2.26 -15.19 0.63
N GLU A 158 2.23 -15.64 -0.63
CA GLU A 158 1.03 -16.22 -1.22
C GLU A 158 0.65 -17.54 -0.54
N ALA A 159 1.61 -18.42 -0.27
CA ALA A 159 1.38 -19.68 0.43
C ALA A 159 0.85 -19.47 1.85
N ALA A 160 1.36 -18.44 2.56
CA ALA A 160 0.89 -18.03 3.88
C ALA A 160 -0.48 -17.32 3.88
N GLY A 161 -1.09 -17.09 2.71
CA GLY A 161 -2.42 -16.50 2.60
C GLY A 161 -2.47 -14.98 2.61
N ALA A 162 -1.34 -14.27 2.44
CA ALA A 162 -1.32 -12.81 2.40
C ALA A 162 -2.18 -12.26 1.26
N ASP A 163 -2.79 -11.08 1.49
CA ASP A 163 -3.63 -10.39 0.50
C ASP A 163 -2.79 -9.52 -0.45
N PHE A 164 -1.68 -9.00 0.05
CA PHE A 164 -0.75 -8.16 -0.71
C PHE A 164 0.70 -8.53 -0.45
N VAL A 165 1.52 -8.32 -1.48
CA VAL A 165 2.97 -8.14 -1.36
C VAL A 165 3.31 -6.67 -1.54
N LYS A 166 4.21 -6.13 -0.70
CA LYS A 166 4.57 -4.71 -0.67
C LYS A 166 6.09 -4.55 -0.78
N THR A 167 6.53 -3.59 -1.57
CA THR A 167 7.96 -3.42 -1.88
C THR A 167 8.80 -2.98 -0.68
N SER A 168 8.35 -1.98 0.07
CA SER A 168 9.27 -1.22 0.95
C SER A 168 8.58 -0.64 2.17
N THR A 169 9.35 -0.37 3.23
CA THR A 169 8.91 0.35 4.42
C THR A 169 8.92 1.87 4.22
N GLY A 170 9.81 2.38 3.38
CA GLY A 170 10.14 3.79 3.25
C GLY A 170 11.23 4.27 4.21
N PHE A 171 11.88 3.35 4.95
CA PHE A 171 12.97 3.66 5.90
C PHE A 171 14.32 3.11 5.43
N ALA A 172 14.36 2.31 4.38
CA ALA A 172 15.60 1.89 3.73
C ALA A 172 16.10 2.91 2.69
N ALA A 173 17.26 2.65 2.09
CA ALA A 173 17.92 3.55 1.15
C ALA A 173 17.17 3.73 -0.18
N SER A 174 16.31 2.78 -0.58
CA SER A 174 15.53 2.84 -1.81
C SER A 174 14.07 2.42 -1.56
N GLY A 175 13.19 2.82 -2.49
CA GLY A 175 11.78 2.45 -2.51
C GLY A 175 11.43 1.53 -3.67
N ALA A 176 10.17 1.58 -4.11
CA ALA A 176 9.68 0.79 -5.24
C ALA A 176 10.39 1.16 -6.54
N THR A 177 10.81 0.15 -7.30
CA THR A 177 11.28 0.29 -8.68
C THR A 177 10.30 -0.38 -9.64
N HIS A 178 10.25 0.07 -10.90
CA HIS A 178 9.39 -0.55 -11.90
C HIS A 178 9.75 -2.02 -12.14
N ASP A 179 11.04 -2.37 -12.07
CA ASP A 179 11.50 -3.75 -12.29
C ASP A 179 11.07 -4.65 -11.13
N ASP A 180 11.19 -4.19 -9.88
CA ASP A 180 10.67 -4.91 -8.72
C ASP A 180 9.16 -5.15 -8.82
N LEU A 181 8.40 -4.13 -9.23
CA LEU A 181 6.95 -4.24 -9.35
C LEU A 181 6.54 -5.25 -10.44
N ARG A 182 7.24 -5.26 -11.59
CA ARG A 182 7.05 -6.29 -12.62
C ARG A 182 7.40 -7.68 -12.11
N LEU A 183 8.53 -7.81 -11.42
CA LEU A 183 8.99 -9.06 -10.84
C LEU A 183 7.95 -9.59 -9.84
N MET A 184 7.54 -8.77 -8.89
CA MET A 184 6.56 -9.18 -7.86
C MET A 184 5.21 -9.52 -8.48
N ARG A 185 4.70 -8.71 -9.43
CA ARG A 185 3.42 -9.00 -10.09
C ARG A 185 3.44 -10.31 -10.89
N ALA A 186 4.59 -10.64 -11.52
CA ALA A 186 4.76 -11.86 -12.30
C ALA A 186 4.86 -13.13 -11.44
N ASN A 187 5.20 -13.00 -10.15
CA ASN A 187 5.46 -14.12 -9.23
C ASN A 187 4.40 -14.29 -8.14
N VAL A 188 3.23 -13.64 -8.27
CA VAL A 188 2.05 -13.91 -7.45
C VAL A 188 0.83 -14.09 -8.35
N SER A 189 -0.14 -14.88 -7.91
CA SER A 189 -1.40 -15.08 -8.64
C SER A 189 -2.27 -13.80 -8.60
N PRO A 190 -3.34 -13.72 -9.41
CA PRO A 190 -4.29 -12.60 -9.35
C PRO A 190 -4.98 -12.43 -7.99
N ARG A 191 -4.96 -13.45 -7.13
CA ARG A 191 -5.50 -13.37 -5.76
C ARG A 191 -4.68 -12.43 -4.88
N VAL A 192 -3.36 -12.40 -5.06
CA VAL A 192 -2.46 -11.54 -4.29
C VAL A 192 -2.20 -10.25 -5.06
N GLN A 193 -2.47 -9.13 -4.42
CA GLN A 193 -2.29 -7.80 -4.98
C GLN A 193 -0.86 -7.27 -4.74
N VAL A 194 -0.46 -6.23 -5.47
CA VAL A 194 0.85 -5.60 -5.30
C VAL A 194 0.69 -4.16 -4.81
N LYS A 195 1.43 -3.81 -3.75
CA LYS A 195 1.54 -2.45 -3.23
C LYS A 195 2.93 -1.88 -3.47
N ALA A 196 3.00 -0.72 -4.11
CA ALA A 196 4.23 0.05 -4.23
C ALA A 196 4.37 1.01 -3.05
N ALA A 197 5.53 1.08 -2.42
CA ALA A 197 5.84 2.03 -1.36
C ALA A 197 7.24 2.61 -1.50
N GLY A 198 7.37 3.92 -1.21
CA GLY A 198 8.61 4.67 -1.45
C GLY A 198 8.81 5.02 -2.93
N GLY A 199 8.93 6.31 -3.22
CA GLY A 199 9.21 6.81 -4.57
C GLY A 199 8.01 7.31 -5.38
N VAL A 200 6.78 6.93 -5.04
CA VAL A 200 5.57 7.43 -5.72
C VAL A 200 5.16 8.78 -5.13
N ARG A 201 5.39 9.86 -5.86
CA ARG A 201 5.20 11.25 -5.37
C ARG A 201 4.30 12.11 -6.25
N THR A 202 4.13 11.74 -7.50
CA THR A 202 3.37 12.48 -8.52
C THR A 202 2.23 11.62 -9.08
N LEU A 203 1.30 12.26 -9.79
CA LEU A 203 0.26 11.54 -10.53
C LEU A 203 0.89 10.63 -11.61
N ASP A 204 1.92 11.10 -12.29
CA ASP A 204 2.58 10.29 -13.33
C ASP A 204 3.24 9.04 -12.75
N ASP A 205 3.90 9.14 -11.58
CA ASP A 205 4.43 7.97 -10.87
C ASP A 205 3.31 6.98 -10.54
N LEU A 206 2.18 7.48 -10.01
CA LEU A 206 1.03 6.65 -9.66
C LEU A 206 0.48 5.93 -10.89
N LEU A 207 0.24 6.64 -11.99
CA LEU A 207 -0.27 6.05 -13.22
C LEU A 207 0.70 5.02 -13.81
N ALA A 208 2.01 5.29 -13.74
CA ALA A 208 3.04 4.38 -14.20
C ALA A 208 3.03 3.05 -13.42
N VAL A 209 2.94 3.09 -12.08
CA VAL A 209 2.90 1.86 -11.29
C VAL A 209 1.55 1.13 -11.41
N MET A 210 0.43 1.84 -11.55
CA MET A 210 -0.87 1.22 -11.84
C MET A 210 -0.84 0.45 -13.16
N ALA A 211 -0.18 0.98 -14.20
CA ALA A 211 -0.01 0.31 -15.49
C ALA A 211 0.80 -1.01 -15.38
N LEU A 212 1.58 -1.19 -14.31
CA LEU A 212 2.29 -2.44 -14.00
C LEU A 212 1.45 -3.44 -13.19
N GLY A 213 0.17 -3.14 -12.92
CA GLY A 213 -0.73 -4.00 -12.15
C GLY A 213 -0.66 -3.76 -10.64
N VAL A 214 -0.09 -2.63 -10.21
CA VAL A 214 -0.14 -2.19 -8.81
C VAL A 214 -1.53 -1.65 -8.50
N THR A 215 -2.11 -2.08 -7.39
CA THR A 215 -3.45 -1.70 -6.97
C THR A 215 -3.48 -0.80 -5.74
N ARG A 216 -2.36 -0.68 -5.02
CA ARG A 216 -2.17 0.22 -3.87
C ARG A 216 -0.81 0.89 -3.93
N ILE A 217 -0.75 2.13 -3.47
CA ILE A 217 0.51 2.85 -3.25
C ILE A 217 0.57 3.40 -1.83
N GLY A 218 1.75 3.41 -1.22
CA GLY A 218 2.01 4.19 -0.01
C GLY A 218 2.50 5.58 -0.39
N ALA A 219 1.76 6.63 -0.07
CA ALA A 219 2.10 7.99 -0.41
C ALA A 219 1.81 9.00 0.71
N THR A 220 2.62 10.06 0.78
CA THR A 220 2.39 11.24 1.63
C THR A 220 1.82 12.42 0.84
N GLN A 221 1.87 12.36 -0.50
CA GLN A 221 1.50 13.46 -1.41
C GLN A 221 0.06 13.34 -1.94
N THR A 222 -0.85 12.74 -1.17
CA THR A 222 -2.24 12.49 -1.55
C THR A 222 -2.92 13.71 -2.19
N LYS A 223 -2.84 14.87 -1.53
CA LYS A 223 -3.44 16.11 -2.02
C LYS A 223 -2.91 16.50 -3.39
N ALA A 224 -1.58 16.52 -3.55
CA ALA A 224 -0.96 16.92 -4.82
C ALA A 224 -1.36 15.97 -5.97
N ILE A 225 -1.34 14.67 -5.72
CA ILE A 225 -1.68 13.65 -6.71
C ILE A 225 -3.13 13.78 -7.19
N ILE A 226 -4.09 13.92 -6.26
CA ILE A 226 -5.52 13.95 -6.62
C ILE A 226 -5.90 15.29 -7.22
N ASP A 227 -5.39 16.41 -6.70
CA ASP A 227 -5.66 17.73 -7.26
C ASP A 227 -5.10 17.84 -8.69
N GLU A 228 -3.92 17.28 -8.96
CA GLU A 228 -3.37 17.21 -10.32
C GLU A 228 -4.27 16.35 -11.24
N PHE A 229 -4.76 15.20 -10.74
CA PHE A 229 -5.72 14.39 -11.50
C PHE A 229 -6.97 15.18 -11.87
N ARG A 230 -7.56 15.92 -10.94
CA ARG A 230 -8.75 16.78 -11.18
C ARG A 230 -8.49 17.79 -12.31
N VAL A 231 -7.34 18.47 -12.25
CA VAL A 231 -6.95 19.47 -13.27
C VAL A 231 -6.79 18.83 -14.65
N ARG A 232 -6.05 17.72 -14.74
CA ARG A 232 -5.84 17.03 -16.02
C ARG A 232 -7.13 16.41 -16.56
N LYS A 233 -7.98 15.86 -15.71
CA LYS A 233 -9.29 15.28 -16.10
C LYS A 233 -10.23 16.34 -16.68
N ALA A 234 -10.30 17.52 -16.07
CA ALA A 234 -11.08 18.66 -16.57
C ALA A 234 -10.55 19.15 -17.93
N GLY A 235 -9.25 19.12 -18.17
CA GLY A 235 -8.63 19.43 -19.46
C GLY A 235 -9.05 18.47 -20.58
N VAL A 236 -9.04 17.16 -20.28
CA VAL A 236 -9.48 16.12 -21.25
C VAL A 236 -10.97 16.32 -21.61
N GLY A 237 -11.82 16.62 -20.63
CA GLY A 237 -13.25 16.88 -20.88
C GLY A 237 -13.51 18.08 -21.80
N ARG A 238 -12.73 19.16 -21.67
CA ARG A 238 -12.83 20.35 -22.56
C ARG A 238 -12.41 20.05 -24.00
N VAL A 239 -11.36 19.25 -24.18
CA VAL A 239 -10.91 18.86 -25.53
C VAL A 239 -11.95 17.97 -26.20
N ALA A 240 -12.53 17.00 -25.49
CA ALA A 240 -13.59 16.15 -26.03
C ALA A 240 -14.85 16.93 -26.43
N ALA A 241 -15.28 17.89 -25.61
CA ALA A 241 -16.42 18.77 -25.94
C ALA A 241 -16.15 19.63 -27.19
N ALA A 242 -14.95 20.22 -27.30
CA ALA A 242 -14.58 21.04 -28.46
C ALA A 242 -14.53 20.23 -29.77
N VAL A 243 -14.14 18.95 -29.72
CA VAL A 243 -14.14 18.07 -30.91
C VAL A 243 -15.57 17.72 -31.33
N SER A 244 -16.47 17.45 -30.39
CA SER A 244 -17.85 17.11 -30.71
C SER A 244 -18.61 18.29 -31.33
N ASP A 245 -18.31 19.55 -30.94
CA ASP A 245 -18.92 20.76 -31.50
C ASP A 245 -18.42 21.04 -32.94
N VAL A 246 -17.25 20.53 -33.33
CA VAL A 246 -16.70 20.65 -34.70
C VAL A 246 -17.29 19.61 -35.65
N GLU A 247 -17.66 18.42 -35.15
CA GLU A 247 -18.25 17.33 -35.94
C GLU A 247 -19.78 17.57 -36.20
N THR A 248 -20.37 18.59 -35.56
CA THR A 248 -21.81 18.90 -35.67
C THR A 248 -22.07 20.12 -36.58
N LEU A 249 -21.05 20.71 -37.21
CA LEU A 249 -21.10 21.79 -38.21
C LEU A 249 -20.81 21.26 -39.62
#